data_f4b2942f4fd931fb8faab609730ff7e2
#
_entry.id   f4b2942f4fd931fb8faab609730ff7e2
#
_cell.length_a   1.000
_cell.length_b   1.000
_cell.length_c   1.000
_cell.angle_alpha   90.00
_cell.angle_beta   90.00
_cell.angle_gamma   90.00
#
_symmetry.space_group_name_H-M   'P 1'
#
loop_
_entity.id
_entity.type
_entity.pdbx_description
1 polymer ?
#
loop_
_entity_poly.entity_id
_entity_poly.type
_entity_poly.pdbx_seq_one_letter_code
_entity_poly.pdbx_strand_id
1 'polypeptide(L)'
;VTAALIGTTAFAATASAASGTIDVISREDGSGTRGAFIELFGVQKEENGEKMDMTTEEAVIANSTAVMMTTVAGDDYAIGYASLGSLDDTTKALKVDGVEPSVDTIKDGSYKISRPFNIATKDNVSDVAQDFINYIMSDDGQKVIEDNGYISVSDGKFESNGAKGKIVVAGSSSVTPVMEKLKEAYLAVNKDAEIEVQESDSTTGMTAAMEGTCDIGMASRELKDSESELKATAIAMDGIAVIVNKNNTLDDITS
;
A
#
# COMPACT_ATOMS: atom_id res chain seq x y z
N VAL A 1 64.27 27.42 -8.59
CA VAL A 1 63.28 26.33 -8.74
C VAL A 1 62.19 26.55 -7.71
N THR A 2 61.08 27.16 -8.12
CA THR A 2 59.92 27.50 -7.25
C THR A 2 58.85 26.47 -7.53
N ALA A 3 58.53 25.66 -6.53
CA ALA A 3 57.41 24.71 -6.57
C ALA A 3 56.12 25.42 -6.16
N ALA A 4 55.13 25.50 -7.04
CA ALA A 4 53.83 26.00 -6.75
C ALA A 4 52.97 24.86 -6.15
N LEU A 5 52.55 25.02 -4.90
CA LEU A 5 51.50 24.17 -4.28
C LEU A 5 50.14 24.60 -4.82
N ILE A 6 49.51 23.73 -5.59
CA ILE A 6 48.09 23.89 -5.95
C ILE A 6 47.27 23.28 -4.84
N GLY A 7 46.69 24.16 -3.98
CA GLY A 7 45.71 23.75 -2.96
C GLY A 7 44.39 23.42 -3.61
N THR A 8 43.98 22.17 -3.55
CA THR A 8 42.63 21.74 -3.87
C THR A 8 41.74 22.07 -2.68
N THR A 9 40.93 23.13 -2.79
CA THR A 9 39.85 23.40 -1.84
C THR A 9 38.75 22.43 -2.09
N ALA A 10 38.63 21.42 -1.25
CA ALA A 10 37.43 20.58 -1.18
C ALA A 10 36.26 21.44 -0.68
N PHE A 11 35.34 21.79 -1.55
CA PHE A 11 34.04 22.27 -1.14
C PHE A 11 33.31 21.15 -0.43
N ALA A 12 33.28 21.15 0.88
CA ALA A 12 32.33 20.39 1.65
C ALA A 12 30.95 21.04 1.40
N ALA A 13 30.10 20.44 0.60
CA ALA A 13 28.71 20.80 0.54
C ALA A 13 28.12 20.48 1.95
N THR A 14 27.93 21.49 2.75
CA THR A 14 27.11 21.37 3.96
C THR A 14 25.68 21.20 3.48
N ALA A 15 25.17 19.97 3.57
CA ALA A 15 23.73 19.75 3.49
C ALA A 15 23.10 20.62 4.58
N SER A 16 22.34 21.64 4.18
CA SER A 16 21.53 22.42 5.11
C SER A 16 20.41 21.48 5.56
N ALA A 17 20.53 20.98 6.78
CA ALA A 17 19.42 20.26 7.39
C ALA A 17 18.23 21.24 7.47
N ALA A 18 17.05 20.79 7.04
CA ALA A 18 15.83 21.55 7.22
C ALA A 18 15.68 21.90 8.71
N SER A 19 15.61 23.19 9.04
CA SER A 19 15.45 23.65 10.41
C SER A 19 13.98 23.89 10.69
N GLY A 20 13.25 22.87 11.11
CA GLY A 20 11.83 22.93 11.44
C GLY A 20 11.41 21.73 12.28
N THR A 21 10.22 21.77 12.83
CA THR A 21 9.59 20.62 13.45
C THR A 21 9.16 19.65 12.33
N ILE A 22 9.36 18.36 12.53
CA ILE A 22 8.86 17.34 11.60
C ILE A 22 7.36 17.21 11.81
N ASP A 23 6.59 17.34 10.74
CA ASP A 23 5.16 17.12 10.74
C ASP A 23 4.86 15.65 10.37
N VAL A 24 4.49 14.87 11.37
CA VAL A 24 4.20 13.46 11.21
C VAL A 24 2.80 13.30 10.67
N ILE A 25 2.68 12.64 9.51
CA ILE A 25 1.39 12.29 8.91
C ILE A 25 1.18 10.79 9.05
N SER A 26 0.11 10.39 9.72
CA SER A 26 -0.27 8.99 9.89
C SER A 26 -1.60 8.70 9.24
N ARG A 27 -1.96 7.42 9.16
CA ARG A 27 -3.26 6.98 8.65
C ARG A 27 -4.24 6.77 9.81
N GLU A 28 -5.49 6.66 9.45
CA GLU A 28 -6.61 6.34 10.34
C GLU A 28 -6.47 4.94 10.99
N ASP A 29 -7.13 4.70 12.11
CA ASP A 29 -7.01 3.47 12.91
C ASP A 29 -7.40 2.19 12.15
N GLY A 30 -8.37 2.26 11.24
CA GLY A 30 -8.78 1.13 10.41
C GLY A 30 -7.82 0.78 9.28
N SER A 31 -6.82 1.65 9.00
CA SER A 31 -5.91 1.50 7.88
C SER A 31 -5.01 0.26 8.01
N GLY A 32 -5.09 -0.63 7.01
CA GLY A 32 -4.17 -1.75 6.92
C GLY A 32 -2.73 -1.33 6.67
N THR A 33 -2.51 -0.25 5.92
CA THR A 33 -1.17 0.30 5.69
C THR A 33 -0.55 0.83 7.00
N ARG A 34 -1.33 1.52 7.86
CA ARG A 34 -0.86 1.90 9.21
C ARG A 34 -0.48 0.69 10.03
N GLY A 35 -1.37 -0.32 10.10
CA GLY A 35 -1.09 -1.52 10.87
C GLY A 35 0.20 -2.22 10.43
N ALA A 36 0.40 -2.42 9.12
CA ALA A 36 1.61 -3.01 8.59
C ALA A 36 2.85 -2.12 8.82
N PHE A 37 2.72 -0.79 8.64
CA PHE A 37 3.81 0.16 8.85
C PHE A 37 4.32 0.13 10.29
N ILE A 38 3.44 0.26 11.29
CA ILE A 38 3.84 0.31 12.70
C ILE A 38 4.45 -1.01 13.18
N GLU A 39 4.01 -2.15 12.63
CA GLU A 39 4.59 -3.46 12.91
C GLU A 39 5.98 -3.61 12.28
N LEU A 40 6.12 -3.32 10.98
CA LEU A 40 7.38 -3.50 10.24
C LEU A 40 8.49 -2.56 10.67
N PHE A 41 8.16 -1.33 11.09
CA PHE A 41 9.11 -0.35 11.62
C PHE A 41 9.29 -0.43 13.15
N GLY A 42 8.62 -1.36 13.83
CA GLY A 42 8.73 -1.49 15.29
C GLY A 42 8.16 -0.30 16.07
N VAL A 43 7.30 0.52 15.44
CA VAL A 43 6.53 1.57 16.13
C VAL A 43 5.46 0.95 17.02
N GLN A 44 4.99 -0.26 16.70
CA GLN A 44 4.14 -1.04 17.58
C GLN A 44 4.99 -1.73 18.65
N LYS A 45 4.61 -1.55 19.93
CA LYS A 45 5.25 -2.22 21.07
C LYS A 45 4.28 -3.16 21.76
N GLU A 46 4.81 -4.23 22.32
CA GLU A 46 4.04 -5.14 23.15
C GLU A 46 4.30 -4.83 24.63
N GLU A 47 3.25 -4.47 25.36
CA GLU A 47 3.27 -4.27 26.80
C GLU A 47 2.18 -5.13 27.46
N ASN A 48 2.57 -5.96 28.41
CA ASN A 48 1.65 -6.86 29.15
C ASN A 48 0.80 -7.80 28.26
N GLY A 49 1.30 -8.16 27.08
CA GLY A 49 0.59 -9.01 26.11
C GLY A 49 -0.38 -8.25 25.20
N GLU A 50 -0.41 -6.93 25.28
CA GLU A 50 -1.17 -6.06 24.38
C GLU A 50 -0.25 -5.32 23.42
N LYS A 51 -0.62 -5.28 22.15
CA LYS A 51 0.09 -4.53 21.12
C LYS A 51 -0.38 -3.07 21.16
N MET A 52 0.55 -2.16 21.42
CA MET A 52 0.29 -0.72 21.49
C MET A 52 0.92 0.01 20.31
N ASP A 53 0.14 0.83 19.63
CA ASP A 53 0.63 1.75 18.61
C ASP A 53 1.27 2.97 19.31
N MET A 54 2.56 3.18 19.05
CA MET A 54 3.36 4.27 19.64
C MET A 54 3.49 5.46 18.67
N THR A 55 2.64 5.56 17.66
CA THR A 55 2.56 6.75 16.80
C THR A 55 2.27 7.97 17.68
N THR A 56 2.98 9.09 17.45
CA THR A 56 2.75 10.31 18.22
C THR A 56 1.30 10.78 18.16
N GLU A 57 0.76 11.23 19.27
CA GLU A 57 -0.60 11.81 19.34
C GLU A 57 -0.73 13.13 18.57
N GLU A 58 0.40 13.77 18.24
CA GLU A 58 0.46 15.02 17.45
C GLU A 58 0.36 14.74 15.94
N ALA A 59 0.36 13.46 15.51
CA ALA A 59 0.31 13.12 14.09
C ALA A 59 -1.00 13.61 13.43
N VAL A 60 -0.85 14.22 12.28
CA VAL A 60 -2.00 14.57 11.42
C VAL A 60 -2.53 13.29 10.79
N ILE A 61 -3.83 13.04 10.91
CA ILE A 61 -4.45 11.81 10.41
C ILE A 61 -4.99 12.01 9.00
N ALA A 62 -4.45 11.24 8.06
CA ALA A 62 -4.93 11.12 6.69
C ALA A 62 -5.85 9.90 6.57
N ASN A 63 -7.08 10.12 6.13
CA ASN A 63 -8.12 9.07 6.07
C ASN A 63 -8.16 8.27 4.75
N SER A 64 -7.16 8.47 3.88
CA SER A 64 -6.96 7.66 2.68
C SER A 64 -5.54 7.79 2.16
N THR A 65 -5.15 6.92 1.23
CA THR A 65 -3.85 7.00 0.54
C THR A 65 -3.71 8.31 -0.24
N ALA A 66 -4.77 8.76 -0.92
CA ALA A 66 -4.76 10.01 -1.68
C ALA A 66 -4.57 11.23 -0.78
N VAL A 67 -5.23 11.26 0.39
CA VAL A 67 -5.07 12.34 1.38
C VAL A 67 -3.65 12.34 1.95
N MET A 68 -3.07 11.16 2.25
CA MET A 68 -1.68 11.04 2.68
C MET A 68 -0.73 11.67 1.66
N MET A 69 -0.82 11.27 0.38
CA MET A 69 0.02 11.78 -0.70
C MET A 69 -0.11 13.31 -0.83
N THR A 70 -1.34 13.82 -0.86
CA THR A 70 -1.61 15.26 -1.00
C THR A 70 -1.09 16.06 0.19
N THR A 71 -1.25 15.54 1.42
CA THR A 71 -0.79 16.21 2.64
C THR A 71 0.74 16.32 2.65
N VAL A 72 1.45 15.22 2.35
CA VAL A 72 2.92 15.22 2.29
C VAL A 72 3.43 16.11 1.15
N ALA A 73 2.77 16.10 -0.01
CA ALA A 73 3.14 16.97 -1.14
C ALA A 73 2.96 18.47 -0.83
N GLY A 74 2.05 18.81 0.07
CA GLY A 74 1.72 20.19 0.44
C GLY A 74 2.55 20.78 1.60
N ASP A 75 3.40 19.98 2.24
CA ASP A 75 4.13 20.39 3.44
C ASP A 75 5.61 19.97 3.37
N ASP A 76 6.52 20.94 3.32
CA ASP A 76 7.97 20.72 3.18
C ASP A 76 8.60 19.95 4.37
N TYR A 77 7.93 19.92 5.52
CA TYR A 77 8.39 19.24 6.74
C TYR A 77 7.67 17.93 7.01
N ALA A 78 6.68 17.59 6.18
CA ALA A 78 5.90 16.37 6.35
C ALA A 78 6.72 15.10 6.09
N ILE A 79 6.49 14.10 6.94
CA ILE A 79 6.88 12.71 6.73
C ILE A 79 5.65 11.81 6.86
N GLY A 80 5.48 10.90 5.94
CA GLY A 80 4.37 9.94 5.93
C GLY A 80 4.76 8.64 5.26
N TYR A 81 3.80 7.82 4.94
CA TYR A 81 4.02 6.54 4.29
C TYR A 81 2.85 6.17 3.37
N ALA A 82 3.16 5.51 2.27
CA ALA A 82 2.16 5.10 1.29
C ALA A 82 2.51 3.77 0.61
N SER A 83 1.53 3.16 -0.04
CA SER A 83 1.71 2.05 -0.95
C SER A 83 2.67 2.42 -2.08
N LEU A 84 3.65 1.56 -2.39
CA LEU A 84 4.61 1.79 -3.46
C LEU A 84 3.92 1.98 -4.82
N GLY A 85 2.90 1.17 -5.13
CA GLY A 85 2.13 1.29 -6.37
C GLY A 85 1.24 2.54 -6.46
N SER A 86 1.09 3.30 -5.36
CA SER A 86 0.35 4.57 -5.33
C SER A 86 1.26 5.80 -5.48
N LEU A 87 2.58 5.61 -5.52
CA LEU A 87 3.51 6.72 -5.63
C LEU A 87 3.42 7.37 -7.02
N ASP A 88 3.53 8.67 -7.00
CA ASP A 88 3.63 9.50 -8.19
C ASP A 88 4.80 10.49 -8.04
N ASP A 89 4.88 11.44 -8.96
CA ASP A 89 5.94 12.42 -8.93
C ASP A 89 5.66 13.62 -8.01
N THR A 90 4.64 13.59 -7.15
CA THR A 90 4.30 14.67 -6.21
C THR A 90 5.07 14.58 -4.89
N THR A 91 5.51 13.39 -4.49
CA THR A 91 6.29 13.14 -3.27
C THR A 91 7.63 12.49 -3.60
N LYS A 92 8.51 12.40 -2.61
CA LYS A 92 9.79 11.70 -2.69
C LYS A 92 9.79 10.51 -1.74
N ALA A 93 10.04 9.31 -2.26
CA ALA A 93 10.27 8.13 -1.45
C ALA A 93 11.70 8.12 -0.87
N LEU A 94 11.83 7.74 0.39
CA LEU A 94 13.11 7.57 1.07
C LEU A 94 13.62 6.15 0.93
N LYS A 95 14.94 6.00 0.96
CA LYS A 95 15.57 4.71 1.24
C LYS A 95 15.33 4.32 2.69
N VAL A 96 15.30 3.03 2.95
CA VAL A 96 15.28 2.47 4.30
C VAL A 96 16.51 1.58 4.45
N ASP A 97 17.37 1.88 5.42
CA ASP A 97 18.65 1.18 5.64
C ASP A 97 19.52 1.11 4.35
N GLY A 98 19.53 2.19 3.57
CA GLY A 98 20.25 2.31 2.31
C GLY A 98 19.58 1.64 1.11
N VAL A 99 18.43 0.98 1.28
CA VAL A 99 17.71 0.28 0.21
C VAL A 99 16.55 1.12 -0.32
N GLU A 100 16.52 1.30 -1.64
CA GLU A 100 15.44 2.03 -2.31
C GLU A 100 14.15 1.18 -2.39
N PRO A 101 12.96 1.74 -2.09
CA PRO A 101 11.70 1.04 -2.28
C PRO A 101 11.40 0.87 -3.78
N SER A 102 11.42 -0.36 -4.24
CA SER A 102 11.10 -0.72 -5.62
C SER A 102 10.55 -2.13 -5.73
N VAL A 103 9.88 -2.44 -6.84
CA VAL A 103 9.42 -3.81 -7.13
C VAL A 103 10.58 -4.80 -7.08
N ASP A 104 11.73 -4.44 -7.66
CA ASP A 104 12.89 -5.32 -7.73
C ASP A 104 13.50 -5.60 -6.35
N THR A 105 13.65 -4.57 -5.51
CA THR A 105 14.21 -4.72 -4.15
C THR A 105 13.26 -5.43 -3.19
N ILE A 106 11.96 -5.41 -3.44
CA ILE A 106 11.00 -6.22 -2.70
C ILE A 106 11.06 -7.68 -3.16
N LYS A 107 11.11 -7.91 -4.47
CA LYS A 107 11.22 -9.27 -5.05
C LYS A 107 12.49 -10.00 -4.61
N ASP A 108 13.62 -9.31 -4.52
CA ASP A 108 14.89 -9.91 -4.07
C ASP A 108 15.04 -9.95 -2.54
N GLY A 109 14.09 -9.36 -1.80
CA GLY A 109 14.04 -9.36 -0.32
C GLY A 109 15.00 -8.37 0.33
N SER A 110 15.66 -7.49 -0.42
CA SER A 110 16.52 -6.44 0.14
C SER A 110 15.71 -5.33 0.80
N TYR A 111 14.56 -4.94 0.23
CA TYR A 111 13.59 -4.04 0.86
C TYR A 111 12.54 -4.85 1.62
N LYS A 112 12.53 -4.74 2.94
CA LYS A 112 11.73 -5.62 3.81
C LYS A 112 10.36 -5.07 4.18
N ILE A 113 10.09 -3.80 3.84
CA ILE A 113 8.86 -3.13 4.23
C ILE A 113 7.79 -3.40 3.17
N SER A 114 7.23 -4.60 3.22
CA SER A 114 6.20 -5.06 2.28
C SER A 114 5.13 -5.88 2.99
N ARG A 115 3.95 -5.93 2.40
CA ARG A 115 2.81 -6.67 2.91
C ARG A 115 1.92 -7.15 1.76
N PRO A 116 1.07 -8.19 1.99
CA PRO A 116 0.11 -8.60 0.99
C PRO A 116 -1.02 -7.58 0.85
N PHE A 117 -1.55 -7.49 -0.37
CA PHE A 117 -2.90 -7.04 -0.63
C PHE A 117 -3.80 -8.27 -0.65
N ASN A 118 -4.77 -8.28 0.25
CA ASN A 118 -5.72 -9.36 0.40
C ASN A 118 -7.11 -8.93 -0.04
N ILE A 119 -7.81 -9.83 -0.70
CA ILE A 119 -9.27 -9.83 -0.76
C ILE A 119 -9.80 -10.89 0.20
N ALA A 120 -10.99 -10.67 0.73
CA ALA A 120 -11.61 -11.61 1.65
C ALA A 120 -13.10 -11.77 1.35
N THR A 121 -13.58 -13.00 1.47
CA THR A 121 -14.97 -13.37 1.19
C THR A 121 -15.51 -14.32 2.26
N LYS A 122 -16.84 -14.40 2.37
CA LYS A 122 -17.50 -15.52 3.05
C LYS A 122 -17.45 -16.80 2.23
N ASP A 123 -17.91 -17.92 2.82
CA ASP A 123 -17.93 -19.22 2.16
C ASP A 123 -18.80 -19.26 0.90
N ASN A 124 -19.91 -18.55 0.90
CA ASN A 124 -20.87 -18.56 -0.22
C ASN A 124 -20.63 -17.36 -1.14
N VAL A 125 -19.69 -17.52 -2.05
CA VAL A 125 -19.36 -16.52 -3.08
C VAL A 125 -20.31 -16.68 -4.26
N SER A 126 -20.84 -15.58 -4.81
CA SER A 126 -21.65 -15.63 -6.03
C SER A 126 -20.80 -16.03 -7.24
N ASP A 127 -21.44 -16.60 -8.28
CA ASP A 127 -20.72 -17.02 -9.48
C ASP A 127 -19.94 -15.88 -10.14
N VAL A 128 -20.49 -14.65 -10.13
CA VAL A 128 -19.82 -13.48 -10.70
C VAL A 128 -18.65 -13.01 -9.83
N ALA A 129 -18.76 -13.09 -8.49
CA ALA A 129 -17.65 -12.77 -7.61
C ALA A 129 -16.53 -13.79 -7.73
N GLN A 130 -16.88 -15.10 -7.85
CA GLN A 130 -15.88 -16.15 -8.05
C GLN A 130 -15.19 -16.00 -9.42
N ASP A 131 -15.92 -15.67 -10.48
CA ASP A 131 -15.35 -15.43 -11.81
C ASP A 131 -14.36 -14.24 -11.78
N PHE A 132 -14.72 -13.15 -11.11
CA PHE A 132 -13.83 -12.00 -10.93
C PHE A 132 -12.58 -12.35 -10.10
N ILE A 133 -12.72 -13.13 -9.02
CA ILE A 133 -11.56 -13.63 -8.23
C ILE A 133 -10.64 -14.49 -9.10
N ASN A 134 -11.22 -15.38 -9.91
CA ASN A 134 -10.45 -16.22 -10.82
C ASN A 134 -9.70 -15.39 -11.88
N TYR A 135 -10.31 -14.30 -12.37
CA TYR A 135 -9.65 -13.36 -13.25
C TYR A 135 -8.46 -12.66 -12.56
N ILE A 136 -8.67 -12.14 -11.35
CA ILE A 136 -7.60 -11.48 -10.58
C ILE A 136 -6.39 -12.41 -10.42
N MET A 137 -6.63 -13.70 -10.14
CA MET A 137 -5.59 -14.69 -9.88
C MET A 137 -4.98 -15.31 -11.14
N SER A 138 -5.43 -14.92 -12.32
CA SER A 138 -4.91 -15.41 -13.61
C SER A 138 -3.74 -14.60 -14.13
N ASP A 139 -3.06 -15.13 -15.17
CA ASP A 139 -1.96 -14.43 -15.86
C ASP A 139 -2.38 -13.02 -16.33
N ASP A 140 -3.62 -12.88 -16.85
CA ASP A 140 -4.13 -11.59 -17.32
C ASP A 140 -4.35 -10.61 -16.17
N GLY A 141 -4.96 -11.06 -15.05
CA GLY A 141 -5.16 -10.24 -13.87
C GLY A 141 -3.85 -9.88 -13.17
N GLN A 142 -2.93 -10.85 -13.06
CA GLN A 142 -1.62 -10.63 -12.47
C GLN A 142 -0.75 -9.69 -13.31
N LYS A 143 -0.91 -9.72 -14.64
CA LYS A 143 -0.29 -8.72 -15.50
C LYS A 143 -0.80 -7.30 -15.24
N VAL A 144 -2.10 -7.11 -14.99
CA VAL A 144 -2.64 -5.81 -14.58
C VAL A 144 -1.96 -5.34 -13.28
N ILE A 145 -1.75 -6.25 -12.32
CA ILE A 145 -1.07 -5.96 -11.05
C ILE A 145 0.37 -5.49 -11.30
N GLU A 146 1.14 -6.21 -12.13
CA GLU A 146 2.53 -5.85 -12.46
C GLU A 146 2.62 -4.53 -13.24
N ASP A 147 1.76 -4.32 -14.22
CA ASP A 147 1.72 -3.10 -15.04
C ASP A 147 1.39 -1.83 -14.20
N ASN A 148 0.84 -2.01 -12.99
CA ASN A 148 0.54 -0.93 -12.04
C ASN A 148 1.53 -0.85 -10.87
N GLY A 149 2.69 -1.50 -10.94
CA GLY A 149 3.79 -1.34 -9.99
C GLY A 149 3.67 -2.20 -8.72
N TYR A 150 2.82 -3.23 -8.75
CA TYR A 150 2.72 -4.22 -7.68
C TYR A 150 3.39 -5.54 -8.08
N ILE A 151 3.50 -6.46 -7.14
CA ILE A 151 4.17 -7.75 -7.35
C ILE A 151 3.12 -8.84 -7.47
N SER A 152 3.17 -9.58 -8.59
CA SER A 152 2.32 -10.74 -8.82
C SER A 152 2.57 -11.87 -7.81
N VAL A 153 1.52 -12.62 -7.49
CA VAL A 153 1.56 -13.71 -6.49
C VAL A 153 0.94 -15.01 -7.01
N SER A 154 0.44 -14.99 -8.24
CA SER A 154 -0.24 -16.13 -8.86
C SER A 154 0.03 -16.15 -10.35
N ASP A 155 -0.27 -17.29 -10.96
CA ASP A 155 -0.30 -17.52 -12.39
C ASP A 155 -1.46 -18.44 -12.72
N GLY A 156 -1.84 -18.52 -13.98
CA GLY A 156 -2.87 -19.42 -14.44
C GLY A 156 -3.71 -18.84 -15.56
N LYS A 157 -4.41 -19.72 -16.25
CA LYS A 157 -5.29 -19.33 -17.35
C LYS A 157 -6.65 -18.94 -16.82
N PHE A 158 -7.20 -17.90 -17.39
CA PHE A 158 -8.57 -17.49 -17.14
C PHE A 158 -9.47 -17.83 -18.33
N GLU A 159 -10.63 -18.39 -18.00
CA GLU A 159 -11.74 -18.55 -18.92
C GLU A 159 -13.01 -18.16 -18.16
N SER A 160 -13.66 -17.08 -18.59
CA SER A 160 -14.86 -16.59 -17.92
C SER A 160 -15.99 -17.60 -18.01
N ASN A 161 -16.69 -17.81 -16.91
CA ASN A 161 -17.90 -18.62 -16.87
C ASN A 161 -19.14 -17.87 -17.43
N GLY A 162 -18.98 -16.57 -17.80
CA GLY A 162 -20.06 -15.72 -18.32
C GLY A 162 -21.11 -15.37 -17.27
N ALA A 163 -20.77 -15.45 -15.98
CA ALA A 163 -21.67 -15.11 -14.88
C ALA A 163 -22.17 -13.67 -14.98
N LYS A 164 -23.45 -13.48 -14.65
CA LYS A 164 -24.14 -12.19 -14.72
C LYS A 164 -24.53 -11.72 -13.34
N GLY A 165 -24.50 -10.43 -13.14
CA GLY A 165 -24.96 -9.82 -11.91
C GLY A 165 -24.04 -8.72 -11.43
N LYS A 166 -24.41 -8.16 -10.27
CA LYS A 166 -23.67 -7.09 -9.61
C LYS A 166 -23.00 -7.61 -8.37
N ILE A 167 -21.76 -7.17 -8.15
CA ILE A 167 -21.03 -7.36 -6.90
C ILE A 167 -20.51 -6.02 -6.38
N VAL A 168 -20.35 -5.95 -5.06
CA VAL A 168 -19.74 -4.84 -4.34
C VAL A 168 -18.40 -5.30 -3.77
N VAL A 169 -17.35 -4.56 -4.09
CA VAL A 169 -16.00 -4.74 -3.56
C VAL A 169 -15.69 -3.54 -2.68
N ALA A 170 -15.39 -3.72 -1.40
CA ALA A 170 -15.24 -2.61 -0.47
C ALA A 170 -13.98 -2.72 0.39
N GLY A 171 -13.37 -1.59 0.74
CA GLY A 171 -12.28 -1.56 1.72
C GLY A 171 -11.10 -0.68 1.33
N SER A 172 -9.92 -1.17 1.63
CA SER A 172 -8.63 -0.47 1.63
C SER A 172 -8.41 0.52 0.49
N SER A 173 -8.21 1.80 0.83
CA SER A 173 -7.84 2.85 -0.13
C SER A 173 -6.50 2.61 -0.83
N SER A 174 -5.61 1.79 -0.27
CA SER A 174 -4.35 1.40 -0.92
C SER A 174 -4.56 0.34 -1.99
N VAL A 175 -5.59 -0.52 -1.85
CA VAL A 175 -5.93 -1.57 -2.83
C VAL A 175 -6.84 -1.01 -3.94
N THR A 176 -7.64 0.00 -3.64
CA THR A 176 -8.62 0.58 -4.57
C THR A 176 -8.04 0.93 -5.95
N PRO A 177 -6.87 1.57 -6.09
CA PRO A 177 -6.34 1.91 -7.41
C PRO A 177 -6.12 0.71 -8.33
N VAL A 178 -5.53 -0.36 -7.82
CA VAL A 178 -5.32 -1.59 -8.61
C VAL A 178 -6.61 -2.36 -8.81
N MET A 179 -7.54 -2.34 -7.84
CA MET A 179 -8.84 -3.00 -7.96
C MET A 179 -9.69 -2.38 -9.08
N GLU A 180 -9.65 -1.05 -9.23
CA GLU A 180 -10.32 -0.36 -10.35
C GLU A 180 -9.74 -0.77 -11.70
N LYS A 181 -8.42 -1.00 -11.80
CA LYS A 181 -7.77 -1.49 -13.02
C LYS A 181 -8.14 -2.95 -13.32
N LEU A 182 -8.19 -3.79 -12.30
CA LEU A 182 -8.62 -5.18 -12.43
C LEU A 182 -10.09 -5.27 -12.85
N LYS A 183 -10.96 -4.46 -12.27
CA LYS A 183 -12.37 -4.31 -12.67
C LYS A 183 -12.50 -3.90 -14.13
N GLU A 184 -11.79 -2.82 -14.55
CA GLU A 184 -11.81 -2.33 -15.92
C GLU A 184 -11.43 -3.43 -16.91
N ALA A 185 -10.34 -4.15 -16.63
CA ALA A 185 -9.85 -5.22 -17.48
C ALA A 185 -10.79 -6.43 -17.50
N TYR A 186 -11.34 -6.83 -16.35
CA TYR A 186 -12.32 -7.92 -16.26
C TYR A 186 -13.61 -7.60 -17.03
N LEU A 187 -14.15 -6.40 -16.92
CA LEU A 187 -15.37 -6.00 -17.63
C LEU A 187 -15.17 -5.91 -19.17
N ALA A 188 -13.93 -5.90 -19.66
CA ALA A 188 -13.66 -6.05 -21.08
C ALA A 188 -13.90 -7.49 -21.57
N VAL A 189 -13.71 -8.49 -20.69
CA VAL A 189 -13.92 -9.93 -21.02
C VAL A 189 -15.29 -10.45 -20.58
N ASN A 190 -15.87 -9.93 -19.51
CA ASN A 190 -17.25 -10.24 -19.08
C ASN A 190 -18.11 -8.98 -18.98
N LYS A 191 -18.85 -8.68 -20.04
CA LYS A 191 -19.70 -7.49 -20.16
C LYS A 191 -21.05 -7.59 -19.44
N ASP A 192 -21.41 -8.77 -18.98
CA ASP A 192 -22.66 -9.04 -18.29
C ASP A 192 -22.55 -8.91 -16.78
N ALA A 193 -21.34 -8.67 -16.27
CA ALA A 193 -21.06 -8.36 -14.86
C ALA A 193 -21.09 -6.85 -14.59
N GLU A 194 -21.48 -6.50 -13.37
CA GLU A 194 -21.38 -5.14 -12.83
C GLU A 194 -20.55 -5.21 -11.53
N ILE A 195 -19.52 -4.37 -11.42
CA ILE A 195 -18.67 -4.30 -10.24
C ILE A 195 -18.67 -2.88 -9.70
N GLU A 196 -19.08 -2.72 -8.45
CA GLU A 196 -18.98 -1.48 -7.70
C GLU A 196 -17.80 -1.58 -6.73
N VAL A 197 -16.87 -0.62 -6.79
CA VAL A 197 -15.75 -0.53 -5.85
C VAL A 197 -16.02 0.63 -4.90
N GLN A 198 -15.99 0.35 -3.59
CA GLN A 198 -16.21 1.32 -2.52
C GLN A 198 -14.94 1.48 -1.69
N GLU A 199 -14.33 2.66 -1.78
CA GLU A 199 -13.13 2.98 -1.02
C GLU A 199 -13.46 3.27 0.43
N SER A 200 -12.68 2.66 1.34
CA SER A 200 -12.65 2.93 2.78
C SER A 200 -11.30 2.51 3.36
N ASP A 201 -11.25 2.06 4.59
CA ASP A 201 -10.10 1.40 5.19
C ASP A 201 -10.23 -0.13 5.20
N SER A 202 -9.14 -0.85 5.55
CA SER A 202 -9.12 -2.30 5.55
C SER A 202 -10.08 -2.90 6.59
N THR A 203 -10.18 -2.32 7.77
CA THR A 203 -11.05 -2.85 8.84
C THR A 203 -12.52 -2.69 8.47
N THR A 204 -12.89 -1.54 7.91
CA THR A 204 -14.24 -1.30 7.38
C THR A 204 -14.60 -2.29 6.27
N GLY A 205 -13.66 -2.55 5.32
CA GLY A 205 -13.85 -3.54 4.27
C GLY A 205 -14.06 -4.95 4.79
N MET A 206 -13.26 -5.38 5.76
CA MET A 206 -13.43 -6.70 6.40
C MET A 206 -14.75 -6.80 7.17
N THR A 207 -15.14 -5.77 7.91
CA THR A 207 -16.43 -5.71 8.59
C THR A 207 -17.59 -5.81 7.60
N ALA A 208 -17.53 -5.06 6.49
CA ALA A 208 -18.54 -5.12 5.44
C ALA A 208 -18.69 -6.54 4.84
N ALA A 209 -17.56 -7.23 4.62
CA ALA A 209 -17.57 -8.61 4.15
C ALA A 209 -18.17 -9.57 5.20
N MET A 210 -17.82 -9.44 6.48
CA MET A 210 -18.39 -10.24 7.57
C MET A 210 -19.90 -10.02 7.72
N GLU A 211 -20.37 -8.79 7.58
CA GLU A 211 -21.80 -8.45 7.66
C GLU A 211 -22.56 -8.80 6.36
N GLY A 212 -21.85 -9.06 5.26
CA GLY A 212 -22.45 -9.34 3.96
C GLY A 212 -23.02 -8.10 3.28
N THR A 213 -22.53 -6.91 3.63
CA THR A 213 -22.86 -5.63 2.97
C THR A 213 -21.99 -5.38 1.74
N CYS A 214 -20.90 -6.13 1.56
CA CYS A 214 -20.16 -6.29 0.31
C CYS A 214 -19.92 -7.78 0.03
N ASP A 215 -19.62 -8.09 -1.23
CA ASP A 215 -19.31 -9.45 -1.68
C ASP A 215 -17.83 -9.80 -1.48
N ILE A 216 -16.95 -8.81 -1.63
CA ILE A 216 -15.50 -8.94 -1.51
C ILE A 216 -14.98 -7.78 -0.67
N GLY A 217 -14.32 -8.08 0.45
CA GLY A 217 -13.59 -7.09 1.24
C GLY A 217 -12.16 -6.94 0.74
N MET A 218 -11.58 -5.73 0.85
CA MET A 218 -10.17 -5.44 0.49
C MET A 218 -9.37 -5.04 1.71
N ALA A 219 -8.20 -5.64 1.92
CA ALA A 219 -7.27 -5.26 2.97
C ALA A 219 -5.83 -5.14 2.46
N SER A 220 -5.11 -4.15 2.96
CA SER A 220 -3.67 -3.95 2.71
C SER A 220 -2.82 -4.41 3.90
N ARG A 221 -3.20 -5.55 4.46
CA ARG A 221 -2.59 -6.27 5.58
C ARG A 221 -3.10 -7.70 5.63
N GLU A 222 -2.48 -8.52 6.45
CA GLU A 222 -3.06 -9.81 6.82
C GLU A 222 -4.39 -9.63 7.58
N LEU A 223 -5.24 -10.65 7.53
CA LEU A 223 -6.47 -10.66 8.32
C LEU A 223 -6.14 -10.76 9.81
N LYS A 224 -6.96 -10.09 10.63
CA LYS A 224 -6.91 -10.21 12.09
C LYS A 224 -7.59 -11.50 12.55
N ASP A 225 -7.27 -11.98 13.75
CA ASP A 225 -7.94 -13.15 14.35
C ASP A 225 -9.47 -12.97 14.44
N SER A 226 -9.91 -11.74 14.67
CA SER A 226 -11.35 -11.39 14.70
C SER A 226 -12.04 -11.48 13.33
N GLU A 227 -11.28 -11.61 12.24
CA GLU A 227 -11.75 -11.70 10.85
C GLU A 227 -11.66 -13.15 10.30
N SER A 228 -11.41 -14.12 11.19
CA SER A 228 -11.15 -15.53 10.85
C SER A 228 -12.32 -16.28 10.19
N GLU A 229 -13.52 -15.71 10.20
CA GLU A 229 -14.67 -16.25 9.45
C GLU A 229 -14.58 -15.97 7.95
N LEU A 230 -13.68 -15.08 7.52
CA LEU A 230 -13.46 -14.76 6.13
C LEU A 230 -12.35 -15.62 5.52
N LYS A 231 -12.48 -15.91 4.24
CA LYS A 231 -11.43 -16.55 3.44
C LYS A 231 -10.59 -15.47 2.77
N ALA A 232 -9.34 -15.34 3.18
CA ALA A 232 -8.38 -14.45 2.56
C ALA A 232 -7.76 -15.06 1.32
N THR A 233 -7.54 -14.22 0.31
CA THR A 233 -6.74 -14.53 -0.88
C THR A 233 -5.79 -13.36 -1.12
N ALA A 234 -4.48 -13.62 -1.03
CA ALA A 234 -3.48 -12.63 -1.41
C ALA A 234 -3.52 -12.45 -2.95
N ILE A 235 -3.74 -11.22 -3.39
CA ILE A 235 -3.84 -10.89 -4.82
C ILE A 235 -2.58 -10.23 -5.36
N ALA A 236 -1.79 -9.59 -4.49
CA ALA A 236 -0.53 -8.94 -4.82
C ALA A 236 0.34 -8.82 -3.57
N MET A 237 1.66 -8.61 -3.76
CA MET A 237 2.52 -8.02 -2.74
C MET A 237 2.77 -6.56 -3.08
N ASP A 238 2.82 -5.71 -2.07
CA ASP A 238 3.07 -4.28 -2.21
C ASP A 238 4.04 -3.78 -1.15
N GLY A 239 4.91 -2.85 -1.55
CA GLY A 239 5.82 -2.16 -0.63
C GLY A 239 5.14 -1.01 0.09
N ILE A 240 5.62 -0.70 1.29
CA ILE A 240 5.28 0.56 1.97
C ILE A 240 6.52 1.46 1.88
N ALA A 241 6.39 2.56 1.17
CA ALA A 241 7.44 3.57 1.09
C ALA A 241 7.22 4.65 2.15
N VAL A 242 8.29 5.06 2.82
CA VAL A 242 8.30 6.30 3.59
C VAL A 242 8.46 7.46 2.62
N ILE A 243 7.60 8.44 2.73
CA ILE A 243 7.53 9.56 1.80
C ILE A 243 7.70 10.90 2.51
N VAL A 244 8.33 11.83 1.81
CA VAL A 244 8.50 13.22 2.22
C VAL A 244 8.15 14.15 1.06
N ASN A 245 8.04 15.44 1.35
CA ASN A 245 7.90 16.46 0.31
C ASN A 245 9.11 16.42 -0.65
N LYS A 246 8.90 16.74 -1.92
CA LYS A 246 9.98 16.82 -2.92
C LYS A 246 11.11 17.77 -2.57
N ASN A 247 10.81 18.85 -1.86
CA ASN A 247 11.80 19.83 -1.42
C ASN A 247 12.62 19.35 -0.23
N ASN A 248 12.23 18.27 0.43
CA ASN A 248 12.96 17.71 1.57
C ASN A 248 14.29 17.11 1.12
N THR A 249 15.36 17.40 1.87
CA THR A 249 16.73 16.96 1.55
C THR A 249 17.08 15.59 2.12
N LEU A 250 16.21 14.99 2.93
CA LEU A 250 16.40 13.65 3.49
C LEU A 250 16.33 12.61 2.37
N ASP A 251 17.26 11.64 2.33
CA ASP A 251 17.29 10.59 1.30
C ASP A 251 17.20 9.19 1.89
N ASP A 252 17.50 9.01 3.17
CA ASP A 252 17.55 7.70 3.81
C ASP A 252 17.13 7.79 5.27
N ILE A 253 16.50 6.72 5.76
CA ILE A 253 16.16 6.54 7.19
C ILE A 253 16.56 5.13 7.63
N THR A 254 16.69 4.94 8.94
CA THR A 254 16.87 3.61 9.53
C THR A 254 15.55 3.05 10.03
N SER A 255 15.36 1.73 9.88
CA SER A 255 14.21 1.00 10.42
C SER A 255 14.32 0.75 11.92
#